data_5904e96332b2be62dd7f70bd577ea2cd
#
_entry.id   5904e96332b2be62dd7f70bd577ea2cd
#
_cell.length_a   1.000
_cell.length_b   1.000
_cell.length_c   1.000
_cell.angle_alpha   90.00
_cell.angle_beta   90.00
_cell.angle_gamma   90.00
#
_symmetry.space_group_name_H-M   'P 1'
#
loop_
_entity.id
_entity.type
_entity.pdbx_description
1 polymer ?
#
loop_
_entity_poly.entity_id
_entity_poly.type
_entity_poly.pdbx_seq_one_letter_code
_entity_poly.pdbx_strand_id
1 'polypeptide(L)' 'MNAAEAPDLMALRHALNNLFGKILGAAELALDATREPAVRAELDTIIHLAEEGGEMIADLGSAPAPA' A
#
# COMPACT_ATOMS: atom_id res chain seq x y z
N MET A 1 -5.78 -25.54 -5.52
CA MET A 1 -4.51 -24.86 -5.56
C MET A 1 -3.36 -25.82 -5.26
N ASN A 2 -2.40 -25.83 -6.11
CA ASN A 2 -1.30 -26.75 -5.92
C ASN A 2 -0.04 -26.01 -5.53
N ALA A 3 0.98 -26.77 -5.20
CA ALA A 3 2.22 -26.18 -4.71
C ALA A 3 2.88 -25.25 -5.74
N ALA A 4 2.59 -25.46 -7.01
CA ALA A 4 3.19 -24.64 -8.05
C ALA A 4 2.71 -23.21 -8.00
N GLU A 5 1.65 -22.94 -7.27
CA GLU A 5 1.14 -21.58 -7.13
C GLU A 5 1.71 -20.83 -5.96
N ALA A 6 2.55 -21.48 -5.16
CA ALA A 6 3.20 -20.80 -4.07
C ALA A 6 3.98 -19.55 -4.52
N PRO A 7 4.66 -19.57 -5.69
CA PRO A 7 5.35 -18.36 -6.14
C PRO A 7 4.44 -17.20 -6.41
N ASP A 8 3.14 -17.44 -6.55
CA ASP A 8 2.20 -16.35 -6.78
C ASP A 8 2.11 -15.40 -5.60
N LEU A 9 2.57 -15.82 -4.44
CA LEU A 9 2.60 -14.92 -3.30
C LEU A 9 3.47 -13.70 -3.57
N MET A 10 4.61 -13.92 -4.21
CA MET A 10 5.48 -12.81 -4.57
C MET A 10 4.82 -11.91 -5.62
N ALA A 11 4.14 -12.51 -6.59
CA ALA A 11 3.42 -11.74 -7.59
C ALA A 11 2.30 -10.93 -6.94
N LEU A 12 1.62 -11.54 -5.98
CA LEU A 12 0.57 -10.84 -5.25
C LEU A 12 1.13 -9.66 -4.48
N ARG A 13 2.27 -9.85 -3.83
CA ARG A 13 2.93 -8.77 -3.12
C ARG A 13 3.24 -7.60 -4.04
N HIS A 14 3.80 -7.90 -5.21
CA HIS A 14 4.11 -6.85 -6.18
C HIS A 14 2.84 -6.13 -6.64
N ALA A 15 1.79 -6.89 -6.88
CA ALA A 15 0.52 -6.29 -7.31
C ALA A 15 -0.05 -5.38 -6.23
N LEU A 16 0.01 -5.81 -4.97
CA LEU A 16 -0.49 -5.00 -3.88
C LEU A 16 0.36 -3.76 -3.66
N ASN A 17 1.68 -3.89 -3.75
CA ASN A 17 2.55 -2.72 -3.63
C ASN A 17 2.25 -1.71 -4.73
N ASN A 18 2.04 -2.18 -5.95
CA ASN A 18 1.68 -1.30 -7.04
C ASN A 18 0.35 -0.61 -6.78
N LEU A 19 -0.60 -1.35 -6.25
CA LEU A 19 -1.91 -0.79 -5.95
C LEU A 19 -1.82 0.29 -4.88
N PHE A 20 -1.10 0.02 -3.79
CA PHE A 20 -0.92 1.03 -2.75
C PHE A 20 -0.18 2.25 -3.28
N GLY A 21 0.80 2.05 -4.17
CA GLY A 21 1.49 3.16 -4.80
C GLY A 21 0.56 4.03 -5.62
N LYS A 22 -0.38 3.41 -6.33
CA LYS A 22 -1.36 4.16 -7.13
C LYS A 22 -2.31 4.93 -6.24
N ILE A 23 -2.74 4.31 -5.14
CA ILE A 23 -3.62 4.99 -4.18
C ILE A 23 -2.90 6.20 -3.60
N LEU A 24 -1.66 5.99 -3.21
CA LEU A 24 -0.85 7.05 -2.63
C LEU A 24 -0.69 8.22 -3.61
N GLY A 25 -0.33 7.90 -4.85
CA GLY A 25 -0.16 8.92 -5.87
C GLY A 25 -1.44 9.69 -6.15
N ALA A 26 -2.56 8.98 -6.23
CA ALA A 26 -3.84 9.63 -6.48
C ALA A 26 -4.23 10.53 -5.32
N ALA A 27 -4.00 10.08 -4.10
CA ALA A 27 -4.33 10.88 -2.92
C ALA A 27 -3.45 12.12 -2.85
N GLU A 28 -2.17 12.01 -3.20
CA GLU A 28 -1.28 13.15 -3.19
C GLU A 28 -1.67 14.18 -4.25
N LEU A 29 -2.07 13.72 -5.43
CA LEU A 29 -2.55 14.63 -6.46
C LEU A 29 -3.81 15.36 -6.01
N ALA A 30 -4.73 14.63 -5.38
CA ALA A 30 -5.94 15.24 -4.89
C ALA A 30 -5.64 16.24 -3.76
N LEU A 31 -4.68 15.92 -2.92
CA LEU A 31 -4.27 16.82 -1.84
C LEU A 31 -3.74 18.14 -2.40
N ASP A 32 -2.94 18.05 -3.46
CA ASP A 32 -2.43 19.25 -4.10
C ASP A 32 -3.52 20.08 -4.76
N ALA A 33 -4.61 19.44 -5.15
CA ALA A 33 -5.68 20.10 -5.90
C ALA A 33 -6.77 20.69 -5.02
N THR A 34 -6.79 20.35 -3.72
CA THR A 34 -7.87 20.80 -2.85
C THR A 34 -7.36 21.74 -1.79
N ARG A 35 -8.21 22.69 -1.40
CA ARG A 35 -7.91 23.60 -0.28
C ARG A 35 -8.88 23.42 0.88
N GLU A 36 -9.81 22.50 0.72
CA GLU A 36 -10.80 22.26 1.76
C GLU A 36 -10.12 21.53 2.92
N PRO A 37 -10.09 22.12 4.13
CA PRO A 37 -9.37 21.47 5.24
C PRO A 37 -9.90 20.09 5.58
N ALA A 38 -11.22 19.91 5.51
CA ALA A 38 -11.79 18.60 5.82
C ALA A 38 -11.36 17.55 4.79
N VAL A 39 -11.32 17.94 3.52
CA VAL A 39 -10.91 17.03 2.46
C VAL A 39 -9.42 16.73 2.60
N ARG A 40 -8.61 17.74 2.91
CA ARG A 40 -7.18 17.53 3.11
C ARG A 40 -6.92 16.55 4.26
N ALA A 41 -7.69 16.67 5.33
CA ALA A 41 -7.53 15.78 6.47
C ALA A 41 -7.83 14.33 6.08
N GLU A 42 -8.88 14.13 5.28
CA GLU A 42 -9.21 12.80 4.82
C GLU A 42 -8.16 12.24 3.89
N LEU A 43 -7.63 13.08 3.01
CA LEU A 43 -6.58 12.63 2.09
C LEU A 43 -5.30 12.29 2.85
N ASP A 44 -4.96 13.06 3.88
CA ASP A 44 -3.83 12.71 4.73
C ASP A 44 -4.02 11.34 5.37
N THR A 45 -5.23 11.04 5.81
CA THR A 45 -5.55 9.74 6.38
C THR A 45 -5.35 8.63 5.34
N ILE A 46 -5.83 8.87 4.12
CA ILE A 46 -5.67 7.88 3.04
C ILE A 46 -4.20 7.65 2.75
N ILE A 47 -3.41 8.73 2.71
CA ILE A 47 -1.98 8.62 2.45
C ILE A 47 -1.30 7.78 3.52
N HIS A 48 -1.61 8.05 4.79
CA HIS A 48 -1.02 7.30 5.87
C HIS A 48 -1.41 5.82 5.84
N LEU A 49 -2.68 5.55 5.52
CA LEU A 49 -3.14 4.18 5.43
C LEU A 49 -2.48 3.44 4.28
N ALA A 50 -2.29 4.11 3.15
CA ALA A 50 -1.62 3.49 2.01
C ALA A 50 -0.15 3.20 2.33
N GLU A 51 0.51 4.13 3.03
CA GLU A 51 1.90 3.91 3.45
C GLU A 51 1.99 2.74 4.42
N GLU A 52 1.08 2.69 5.37
CA GLU A 52 1.03 1.62 6.34
C GLU A 52 0.78 0.28 5.66
N GLY A 53 -0.14 0.26 4.70
CA GLY A 53 -0.42 -0.95 3.94
C GLY A 53 0.79 -1.43 3.17
N GLY A 54 1.52 -0.49 2.56
CA GLY A 54 2.74 -0.83 1.85
C GLY A 54 3.80 -1.43 2.76
N GLU A 55 3.93 -0.89 3.96
CA GLU A 55 4.88 -1.43 4.94
C GLU A 55 4.49 -2.83 5.37
N MET A 56 3.20 -3.05 5.59
CA MET A 56 2.72 -4.37 5.97
C MET A 56 3.01 -5.40 4.89
N ILE A 57 2.83 -5.00 3.63
CA ILE A 57 3.10 -5.90 2.52
C ILE A 57 4.60 -6.19 2.42
N ALA A 58 5.42 -5.19 2.65
CA ALA A 58 6.87 -5.38 2.65
C ALA A 58 7.29 -6.33 3.75
N ASP A 59 6.69 -6.20 4.92
CA ASP A 59 7.00 -7.08 6.04
C ASP A 59 6.63 -8.53 5.76
N LEU A 60 5.56 -8.75 5.02
CA LEU A 60 5.18 -10.09 4.63
C LEU A 60 6.27 -10.77 3.81
N GLY A 61 7.01 -9.97 3.04
CA GLY A 61 8.08 -10.51 2.22
C GLY A 61 9.36 -10.73 2.98
N SER A 62 9.52 -10.11 4.11
CA SER A 62 10.70 -10.28 4.93
C SER A 62 10.47 -11.49 5.81
N ALA A 63 11.30 -12.48 5.69
CA ALA A 63 11.18 -13.61 6.58
C ALA A 63 11.43 -13.08 7.99
N PRO A 64 10.46 -13.19 8.85
CA PRO A 64 10.66 -12.73 10.21
C PRO A 64 11.74 -13.58 10.84
N ALA A 65 12.60 -12.94 11.56
CA ALA A 65 13.62 -13.67 12.27
C ALA A 65 12.92 -14.55 13.29
N PRO A 66 13.19 -15.83 13.26
CA PRO A 66 12.64 -16.66 14.30
C PRO A 66 13.23 -16.25 15.61
N ALA A 67 12.41 -16.27 16.58
CA ALA A 67 12.87 -15.90 17.92
C ALA A 67 13.95 -16.82 18.40
#